data_734c3e383da83b5eefa8c6e56bd50677
#
_entry.id   734c3e383da83b5eefa8c6e56bd50677
#
_cell.length_a   1.000
_cell.length_b   1.000
_cell.length_c   1.000
_cell.angle_alpha   90.00
_cell.angle_beta   90.00
_cell.angle_gamma   90.00
#
_symmetry.space_group_name_H-M   'P 1'
#
loop_
_entity.id
_entity.type
_entity.pdbx_description
1 polymer ?
#
loop_
_entity_poly.entity_id
_entity_poly.type
_entity_poly.pdbx_seq_one_letter_code
_entity_poly.pdbx_strand_id
1 'polypeptide(L)'
;MIELATMSSLCPDWNLSEIIGGMKRHGYKGLEPRVEWGHACGIEADLSGDERRAIRRQMEGEGLDICCIATGVRMAEVDREKRAQHVEDLKRYIDLAADLGCGLVRTFGGQRDRDREWQYVVDYVVEGYAQVVDWAEER
;
A
#
# COMPACT_ATOMS: atom_id res chain seq x y z
N MET A 1 14.03 19.79 5.17
CA MET A 1 13.15 19.71 6.38
C MET A 1 12.59 18.30 6.39
N ILE A 2 12.47 17.65 7.55
CA ILE A 2 11.84 16.32 7.64
C ILE A 2 10.33 16.51 7.83
N GLU A 3 9.54 15.86 7.00
CA GLU A 3 8.09 15.84 7.10
C GLU A 3 7.63 14.56 7.77
N LEU A 4 6.55 14.63 8.56
CA LEU A 4 6.01 13.49 9.30
C LEU A 4 4.81 12.90 8.56
N ALA A 5 4.75 11.58 8.54
CA ALA A 5 3.62 10.82 8.03
C ALA A 5 2.98 9.98 9.15
N THR A 6 1.72 9.61 8.96
CA THR A 6 0.99 8.70 9.86
C THR A 6 0.33 7.58 9.08
N MET A 7 0.14 6.44 9.73
CA MET A 7 -0.58 5.31 9.16
C MET A 7 -2.04 5.30 9.60
N SER A 8 -2.96 4.90 8.71
CA SER A 8 -4.39 4.79 9.05
C SER A 8 -4.69 3.82 10.20
N SER A 9 -3.80 2.87 10.48
CA SER A 9 -3.92 1.95 11.62
C SER A 9 -3.87 2.63 12.99
N LEU A 10 -3.43 3.89 13.07
CA LEU A 10 -3.46 4.67 14.32
C LEU A 10 -4.91 5.01 14.72
N CYS A 11 -5.80 5.17 13.74
CA CYS A 11 -7.19 5.54 13.92
C CYS A 11 -8.07 4.78 12.90
N PRO A 12 -8.21 3.44 13.03
CA PRO A 12 -8.85 2.59 12.03
C PRO A 12 -10.34 2.91 11.81
N ASP A 13 -11.00 3.48 12.82
CA ASP A 13 -12.41 3.84 12.80
C ASP A 13 -12.67 5.26 12.25
N TRP A 14 -11.62 6.01 11.90
CA TRP A 14 -11.76 7.36 11.35
C TRP A 14 -11.94 7.32 9.84
N ASN A 15 -12.93 8.05 9.34
CA ASN A 15 -13.05 8.29 7.91
C ASN A 15 -11.94 9.25 7.41
N LEU A 16 -11.79 9.38 6.10
CA LEU A 16 -10.72 10.17 5.50
C LEU A 16 -10.74 11.64 5.96
N SER A 17 -11.91 12.26 6.09
CA SER A 17 -12.02 13.66 6.54
C SER A 17 -11.56 13.84 8.00
N GLU A 18 -11.87 12.89 8.85
CA GLU A 18 -11.41 12.88 10.25
C GLU A 18 -9.89 12.71 10.34
N ILE A 19 -9.32 11.81 9.52
CA ILE A 19 -7.86 11.64 9.40
C ILE A 19 -7.20 12.94 8.93
N ILE A 20 -7.70 13.56 7.87
CA ILE A 20 -7.20 14.84 7.35
C ILE A 20 -7.22 15.90 8.45
N GLY A 21 -8.33 16.05 9.17
CA GLY A 21 -8.45 16.98 10.30
C GLY A 21 -7.43 16.70 11.41
N GLY A 22 -7.20 15.43 11.73
CA GLY A 22 -6.19 15.00 12.68
C GLY A 22 -4.76 15.32 12.21
N MET A 23 -4.44 15.00 10.95
CA MET A 23 -3.14 15.27 10.36
C MET A 23 -2.79 16.78 10.40
N LYS A 24 -3.71 17.62 9.96
CA LYS A 24 -3.54 19.08 9.98
C LYS A 24 -3.31 19.61 11.40
N ARG A 25 -4.09 19.14 12.38
CA ARG A 25 -3.99 19.55 13.78
C ARG A 25 -2.65 19.20 14.41
N HIS A 26 -2.05 18.07 14.01
CA HIS A 26 -0.81 17.55 14.57
C HIS A 26 0.43 17.75 13.67
N GLY A 27 0.28 18.43 12.53
CA GLY A 27 1.40 18.78 11.65
C GLY A 27 1.92 17.63 10.79
N TYR A 28 1.14 16.57 10.58
CA TYR A 28 1.48 15.52 9.63
C TYR A 28 1.27 16.00 8.19
N LYS A 29 2.11 15.50 7.28
CA LYS A 29 2.06 15.81 5.84
C LYS A 29 1.68 14.62 4.98
N GLY A 30 2.05 13.41 5.38
CA GLY A 30 1.80 12.19 4.64
C GLY A 30 0.84 11.23 5.35
N LEU A 31 -0.05 10.59 4.59
CA LEU A 31 -0.85 9.46 5.02
C LEU A 31 -0.31 8.16 4.39
N GLU A 32 -0.13 7.14 5.20
CA GLU A 32 0.11 5.76 4.78
C GLU A 32 -1.17 4.94 5.04
N PRO A 33 -2.10 4.80 4.07
CA PRO A 33 -3.27 3.96 4.23
C PRO A 33 -2.87 2.49 4.31
N ARG A 34 -3.40 1.80 5.32
CA ARG A 34 -3.32 0.35 5.44
C ARG A 34 -4.51 -0.28 4.72
N VAL A 35 -4.26 -0.83 3.55
CA VAL A 35 -5.29 -1.52 2.74
C VAL A 35 -5.52 -2.96 3.22
N GLU A 36 -6.59 -3.61 2.80
CA GLU A 36 -7.01 -4.99 3.13
C GLU A 36 -7.58 -5.18 4.55
N TRP A 37 -7.66 -4.14 5.35
CA TRP A 37 -8.08 -4.24 6.75
C TRP A 37 -9.42 -3.57 7.03
N GLY A 38 -10.07 -3.03 5.99
CA GLY A 38 -11.40 -2.42 6.11
C GLY A 38 -11.41 -1.19 7.02
N HIS A 39 -10.33 -0.42 7.03
CA HIS A 39 -10.28 0.83 7.80
C HIS A 39 -11.33 1.82 7.27
N ALA A 40 -11.96 2.58 8.16
CA ALA A 40 -13.04 3.51 7.82
C ALA A 40 -12.62 4.64 6.86
N CYS A 41 -11.32 4.87 6.66
CA CYS A 41 -10.82 5.80 5.64
C CYS A 41 -11.16 5.37 4.20
N GLY A 42 -11.52 4.11 3.98
CA GLY A 42 -12.07 3.60 2.73
C GLY A 42 -11.10 3.55 1.55
N ILE A 43 -9.79 3.60 1.79
CA ILE A 43 -8.79 3.51 0.72
C ILE A 43 -8.45 2.04 0.49
N GLU A 44 -9.03 1.45 -0.58
CA GLU A 44 -8.92 0.05 -0.92
C GLU A 44 -8.73 -0.15 -2.43
N ALA A 45 -8.26 -1.35 -2.84
CA ALA A 45 -7.93 -1.63 -4.24
C ALA A 45 -9.15 -1.74 -5.16
N ASP A 46 -10.35 -1.93 -4.64
CA ASP A 46 -11.60 -2.07 -5.39
C ASP A 46 -12.32 -0.74 -5.68
N LEU A 47 -11.77 0.37 -5.19
CA LEU A 47 -12.26 1.71 -5.53
C LEU A 47 -12.27 1.95 -7.03
N SER A 48 -13.36 2.55 -7.52
CA SER A 48 -13.45 3.03 -8.89
C SER A 48 -12.44 4.16 -9.16
N GLY A 49 -12.10 4.37 -10.43
CA GLY A 49 -11.20 5.46 -10.81
C GLY A 49 -11.72 6.86 -10.42
N ASP A 50 -13.05 7.05 -10.36
CA ASP A 50 -13.64 8.32 -9.90
C ASP A 50 -13.42 8.54 -8.40
N GLU A 51 -13.59 7.50 -7.60
CA GLU A 51 -13.35 7.55 -6.15
C GLU A 51 -11.86 7.80 -5.85
N ARG A 52 -10.95 7.09 -6.54
CA ARG A 52 -9.50 7.32 -6.41
C ARG A 52 -9.13 8.78 -6.74
N ARG A 53 -9.68 9.33 -7.84
CA ARG A 53 -9.47 10.74 -8.20
C ARG A 53 -10.07 11.70 -7.17
N ALA A 54 -11.20 11.38 -6.57
CA ALA A 54 -11.82 12.21 -5.53
C ALA A 54 -10.95 12.25 -4.25
N ILE A 55 -10.45 11.09 -3.81
CA ILE A 55 -9.53 10.97 -2.66
C ILE A 55 -8.26 11.78 -2.92
N ARG A 56 -7.63 11.60 -4.08
CA ARG A 56 -6.43 12.34 -4.47
C ARG A 56 -6.66 13.85 -4.41
N ARG A 57 -7.72 14.36 -5.06
CA ARG A 57 -8.06 15.78 -5.03
C ARG A 57 -8.32 16.31 -3.62
N GLN A 58 -8.95 15.50 -2.75
CA GLN A 58 -9.21 15.88 -1.37
C GLN A 58 -7.90 16.05 -0.59
N MET A 59 -6.97 15.11 -0.72
CA MET A 59 -5.65 15.18 -0.06
C MET A 59 -4.83 16.37 -0.58
N GLU A 60 -4.70 16.50 -1.91
CA GLU A 60 -3.97 17.60 -2.55
C GLU A 60 -4.55 18.98 -2.18
N GLY A 61 -5.90 19.10 -2.16
CA GLY A 61 -6.59 20.34 -1.79
C GLY A 61 -6.33 20.79 -0.35
N GLU A 62 -5.97 19.86 0.52
CA GLU A 62 -5.59 20.13 1.92
C GLU A 62 -4.08 20.25 2.14
N GLY A 63 -3.29 20.16 1.05
CA GLY A 63 -1.82 20.21 1.10
C GLY A 63 -1.21 18.99 1.80
N LEU A 64 -1.84 17.83 1.65
CA LEU A 64 -1.43 16.55 2.21
C LEU A 64 -1.18 15.54 1.09
N ASP A 65 -0.29 14.58 1.35
CA ASP A 65 0.09 13.53 0.40
C ASP A 65 -0.31 12.14 0.91
N ILE A 66 -0.60 11.23 -0.02
CA ILE A 66 -0.54 9.80 0.25
C ILE A 66 0.91 9.38 -0.02
N CYS A 67 1.65 9.06 1.03
CA CYS A 67 3.10 8.86 0.93
C CYS A 67 3.51 7.41 0.67
N CYS A 68 2.64 6.45 1.00
CA CYS A 68 2.90 5.03 0.82
C CYS A 68 1.57 4.26 0.88
N ILE A 69 1.38 3.24 0.04
CA ILE A 69 0.30 2.26 0.21
C ILE A 69 0.83 1.06 0.99
N ALA A 70 0.31 0.84 2.20
CA ALA A 70 0.74 -0.25 3.06
C ALA A 70 -0.11 -1.50 2.83
N THR A 71 0.49 -2.56 2.27
CA THR A 71 -0.20 -3.81 1.91
C THR A 71 0.14 -4.97 2.84
N GLY A 72 -0.61 -6.07 2.72
CA GLY A 72 -0.34 -7.37 3.33
C GLY A 72 0.41 -8.34 2.43
N VAL A 73 0.79 -7.93 1.23
CA VAL A 73 1.50 -8.75 0.25
C VAL A 73 2.79 -9.34 0.83
N ARG A 74 3.00 -10.65 0.57
CA ARG A 74 4.16 -11.41 1.08
C ARG A 74 4.72 -12.29 -0.03
N MET A 75 5.89 -11.95 -0.56
CA MET A 75 6.50 -12.71 -1.65
C MET A 75 7.20 -13.99 -1.18
N ALA A 76 7.55 -14.12 0.11
CA ALA A 76 8.10 -15.35 0.69
C ALA A 76 7.04 -16.41 1.03
N GLU A 77 5.83 -16.33 0.45
CA GLU A 77 4.79 -17.33 0.63
C GLU A 77 5.21 -18.64 -0.05
N VAL A 78 5.18 -19.74 0.71
CA VAL A 78 5.60 -21.07 0.24
C VAL A 78 4.56 -21.68 -0.70
N ASP A 79 3.29 -21.47 -0.41
CA ASP A 79 2.19 -21.90 -1.25
C ASP A 79 2.20 -21.14 -2.57
N ARG A 80 2.33 -21.88 -3.68
CA ARG A 80 2.45 -21.29 -5.02
C ARG A 80 1.21 -20.52 -5.46
N GLU A 81 0.03 -21.00 -5.11
CA GLU A 81 -1.23 -20.35 -5.49
C GLU A 81 -1.40 -19.03 -4.72
N LYS A 82 -1.13 -19.05 -3.42
CA LYS A 82 -1.14 -17.84 -2.59
C LYS A 82 -0.10 -16.83 -3.03
N ARG A 83 1.11 -17.29 -3.42
CA ARG A 83 2.15 -16.40 -3.94
C ARG A 83 1.73 -15.75 -5.26
N ALA A 84 1.10 -16.52 -6.16
CA ALA A 84 0.54 -15.96 -7.38
C ALA A 84 -0.56 -14.93 -7.10
N GLN A 85 -1.42 -15.17 -6.10
CA GLN A 85 -2.41 -14.19 -5.66
C GLN A 85 -1.75 -12.91 -5.13
N HIS A 86 -0.69 -13.02 -4.33
CA HIS A 86 0.07 -11.85 -3.86
C HIS A 86 0.68 -11.02 -4.99
N VAL A 87 1.10 -11.65 -6.09
CA VAL A 87 1.58 -10.95 -7.29
C VAL A 87 0.45 -10.14 -7.93
N GLU A 88 -0.72 -10.74 -8.12
CA GLU A 88 -1.88 -10.04 -8.71
C GLU A 88 -2.41 -8.93 -7.78
N ASP A 89 -2.45 -9.18 -6.48
CA ASP A 89 -2.83 -8.15 -5.51
C ASP A 89 -1.84 -6.98 -5.53
N LEU A 90 -0.54 -7.25 -5.64
CA LEU A 90 0.47 -6.19 -5.72
C LEU A 90 0.28 -5.31 -6.96
N LYS A 91 -0.05 -5.88 -8.12
CA LYS A 91 -0.38 -5.11 -9.33
C LYS A 91 -1.55 -4.16 -9.09
N ARG A 92 -2.62 -4.64 -8.44
CA ARG A 92 -3.79 -3.82 -8.08
C ARG A 92 -3.43 -2.66 -7.13
N TYR A 93 -2.51 -2.90 -6.19
CA TYR A 93 -2.04 -1.85 -5.28
C TYR A 93 -1.07 -0.87 -5.95
N ILE A 94 -0.31 -1.30 -6.93
CA ILE A 94 0.50 -0.41 -7.78
C ILE A 94 -0.43 0.52 -8.58
N ASP A 95 -1.50 -0.01 -9.19
CA ASP A 95 -2.50 0.80 -9.89
C ASP A 95 -3.20 1.79 -8.94
N LEU A 96 -3.57 1.35 -7.74
CA LEU A 96 -4.14 2.22 -6.71
C LEU A 96 -3.17 3.35 -6.34
N ALA A 97 -1.91 3.03 -6.10
CA ALA A 97 -0.88 4.01 -5.74
C ALA A 97 -0.70 5.05 -6.84
N ALA A 98 -0.57 4.63 -8.10
CA ALA A 98 -0.44 5.53 -9.24
C ALA A 98 -1.63 6.48 -9.37
N ASP A 99 -2.86 5.97 -9.29
CA ASP A 99 -4.08 6.78 -9.35
C ASP A 99 -4.19 7.79 -8.20
N LEU A 100 -3.69 7.44 -7.03
CA LEU A 100 -3.65 8.31 -5.84
C LEU A 100 -2.45 9.27 -5.85
N GLY A 101 -1.56 9.20 -6.85
CA GLY A 101 -0.36 10.04 -6.93
C GLY A 101 0.74 9.64 -5.96
N CYS A 102 0.74 8.40 -5.51
CA CYS A 102 1.70 7.83 -4.57
C CYS A 102 2.75 7.00 -5.32
N GLY A 103 4.02 7.30 -5.17
CA GLY A 103 5.13 6.57 -5.80
C GLY A 103 5.67 5.40 -4.98
N LEU A 104 5.01 4.98 -3.89
CA LEU A 104 5.54 3.96 -2.99
C LEU A 104 4.48 2.97 -2.52
N VAL A 105 4.76 1.68 -2.69
CA VAL A 105 3.95 0.59 -2.14
C VAL A 105 4.80 -0.24 -1.19
N ARG A 106 4.35 -0.40 0.04
CA ARG A 106 5.02 -1.22 1.06
C ARG A 106 4.47 -2.64 1.04
N THR A 107 5.38 -3.60 0.97
CA THR A 107 5.10 -5.03 1.07
C THR A 107 5.88 -5.65 2.23
N PHE A 108 5.55 -6.89 2.57
CA PHE A 108 6.35 -7.69 3.48
C PHE A 108 7.13 -8.75 2.70
N GLY A 109 8.38 -9.01 3.09
CA GLY A 109 9.12 -10.16 2.61
C GLY A 109 8.41 -11.48 2.93
N GLY A 110 7.74 -11.52 4.07
CA GLY A 110 7.06 -12.69 4.61
C GLY A 110 7.86 -13.37 5.72
N GLN A 111 7.34 -14.47 6.26
CA GLN A 111 8.05 -15.26 7.27
C GLN A 111 8.92 -16.31 6.58
N ARG A 112 10.13 -16.47 7.10
CA ARG A 112 11.00 -17.56 6.66
C ARG A 112 10.37 -18.91 7.04
N ASP A 113 10.18 -19.78 6.07
CA ASP A 113 9.96 -21.19 6.32
C ASP A 113 11.26 -21.80 6.87
N ARG A 114 11.25 -22.23 8.12
CA ARG A 114 12.43 -22.77 8.82
C ARG A 114 12.84 -24.15 8.31
N ASP A 115 11.94 -24.85 7.63
CA ASP A 115 12.16 -26.19 7.07
C ASP A 115 12.80 -26.13 5.67
N ARG A 116 13.00 -24.92 5.13
CA ARG A 116 13.63 -24.70 3.82
C ARG A 116 14.95 -23.96 3.94
N GLU A 117 15.85 -24.24 3.02
CA GLU A 117 17.08 -23.46 2.87
C GLU A 117 16.75 -22.00 2.52
N TRP A 118 17.55 -21.08 3.05
CA TRP A 118 17.36 -19.64 2.85
C TRP A 118 17.29 -19.25 1.37
N GLN A 119 18.09 -19.88 0.51
CA GLN A 119 18.15 -19.58 -0.91
C GLN A 119 16.80 -19.78 -1.60
N TYR A 120 16.05 -20.84 -1.28
CA TYR A 120 14.72 -21.05 -1.84
C TYR A 120 13.74 -19.93 -1.49
N VAL A 121 13.83 -19.40 -0.27
CA VAL A 121 12.99 -18.28 0.15
C VAL A 121 13.34 -17.02 -0.62
N VAL A 122 14.64 -16.76 -0.82
CA VAL A 122 15.11 -15.63 -1.64
C VAL A 122 14.64 -15.76 -3.08
N ASP A 123 14.75 -16.94 -3.67
CA ASP A 123 14.35 -17.20 -5.05
C ASP A 123 12.84 -16.93 -5.25
N TYR A 124 11.97 -17.33 -4.31
CA TYR A 124 10.54 -17.02 -4.35
C TYR A 124 10.27 -15.52 -4.31
N VAL A 125 11.00 -14.79 -3.48
CA VAL A 125 10.87 -13.33 -3.37
C VAL A 125 11.29 -12.67 -4.69
N VAL A 126 12.43 -13.07 -5.25
CA VAL A 126 12.93 -12.56 -6.54
C VAL A 126 11.97 -12.85 -7.67
N GLU A 127 11.50 -14.10 -7.81
CA GLU A 127 10.52 -14.48 -8.82
C GLU A 127 9.20 -13.71 -8.70
N GLY A 128 8.75 -13.46 -7.47
CA GLY A 128 7.52 -12.70 -7.21
C GLY A 128 7.66 -11.26 -7.66
N TYR A 129 8.71 -10.57 -7.23
CA TYR A 129 8.93 -9.18 -7.62
C TYR A 129 9.24 -9.00 -9.11
N ALA A 130 9.97 -9.93 -9.73
CA ALA A 130 10.25 -9.87 -11.17
C ALA A 130 8.98 -9.80 -12.03
N GLN A 131 7.85 -10.32 -11.55
CA GLN A 131 6.57 -10.30 -12.27
C GLN A 131 5.84 -8.96 -12.18
N VAL A 132 6.30 -8.03 -11.35
CA VAL A 132 5.63 -6.75 -11.13
C VAL A 132 6.51 -5.53 -11.42
N VAL A 133 7.81 -5.72 -11.65
CA VAL A 133 8.74 -4.61 -11.90
C VAL A 133 8.32 -3.80 -13.12
N ASP A 134 8.15 -4.44 -14.27
CA ASP A 134 7.73 -3.76 -15.50
C ASP A 134 6.37 -3.07 -15.32
N TRP A 135 5.43 -3.73 -14.62
CA TRP A 135 4.13 -3.15 -14.31
C TRP A 135 4.24 -1.88 -13.47
N ALA A 136 5.16 -1.85 -12.52
CA ALA A 136 5.41 -0.67 -11.68
C ALA A 136 6.13 0.46 -12.43
N GLU A 137 7.04 0.12 -13.37
CA GLU A 137 7.76 1.12 -14.17
C GLU A 137 6.86 1.84 -15.19
N GLU A 138 5.78 1.18 -15.64
CA GLU A 138 4.81 1.76 -16.57
C GLU A 138 3.81 2.73 -15.91
N ARG A 139 3.80 2.84 -14.59
CA ARG A 139 2.84 3.62 -13.81
C ARG A 139 3.45 4.84 -13.15
#